data_5ffad9669dd8c39e9e8504d1123d0616
#
_entry.id   5ffad9669dd8c39e9e8504d1123d0616
#
_cell.length_a   1.000
_cell.length_b   1.000
_cell.length_c   1.000
_cell.angle_alpha   90.00
_cell.angle_beta   90.00
_cell.angle_gamma   90.00
#
_symmetry.space_group_name_H-M   'P 1'
#
loop_
_entity.id
_entity.type
_entity.pdbx_description
1 polymer ?
#
loop_
_entity_poly.entity_id
_entity_poly.type
_entity_poly.pdbx_seq_one_letter_code
_entity_poly.pdbx_strand_id
1 'polypeptide(L)'
;MLHFFINTGIKDTAYYWNELSKCMNVYCELKQICPELDSLNIGGGFPIKNSLNFEYDYEYLTEEIVAQIKSICQRNGIEEPNIFTEFGSFTVGESGAALYSIVNQKQQNDRENWYMIDSSFITTLPDTWGINQRYIMLAINNWDKEYQRVFLGGLTCDSEDFYNA
;
A
#
# COMPACT_ATOMS: atom_id res chain seq x y z
N MET A 1 -11.65 -1.01 22.43
CA MET A 1 -10.87 -0.44 21.31
C MET A 1 -11.80 0.13 20.24
N LEU A 2 -11.55 1.35 19.77
CA LEU A 2 -12.18 1.90 18.58
C LEU A 2 -11.29 1.59 17.39
N HIS A 3 -11.87 1.17 16.24
CA HIS A 3 -11.15 0.96 14.98
C HIS A 3 -11.67 1.91 13.91
N PHE A 4 -10.75 2.44 13.13
CA PHE A 4 -11.08 3.20 11.94
C PHE A 4 -10.11 2.86 10.80
N PHE A 5 -10.61 2.91 9.59
CA PHE A 5 -9.84 2.60 8.38
C PHE A 5 -10.23 3.55 7.24
N ILE A 6 -9.25 3.97 6.48
CA ILE A 6 -9.43 4.77 5.27
C ILE A 6 -8.90 3.99 4.07
N ASN A 7 -9.77 3.70 3.12
CA ASN A 7 -9.42 2.93 1.91
C ASN A 7 -8.38 3.60 1.00
N THR A 8 -8.16 4.91 1.13
CA THR A 8 -7.10 5.63 0.42
C THR A 8 -5.71 5.48 1.05
N GLY A 9 -5.64 4.80 2.20
CA GLY A 9 -4.43 4.63 3.00
C GLY A 9 -4.06 5.85 3.83
N ILE A 10 -3.06 5.65 4.69
CA ILE A 10 -2.49 6.68 5.56
C ILE A 10 -1.53 7.51 4.71
N LYS A 11 -1.86 8.77 4.49
CA LYS A 11 -1.09 9.69 3.65
C LYS A 11 -1.10 11.08 4.27
N ASP A 12 -0.08 11.87 4.02
CA ASP A 12 -0.07 13.29 4.38
C ASP A 12 -0.98 14.09 3.44
N THR A 13 -2.28 13.97 3.68
CA THR A 13 -3.33 14.67 2.92
C THR A 13 -4.34 15.30 3.86
N ALA A 14 -4.91 16.43 3.45
CA ALA A 14 -5.97 17.09 4.22
C ALA A 14 -7.17 16.14 4.49
N TYR A 15 -7.42 15.21 3.58
CA TYR A 15 -8.47 14.21 3.77
C TYR A 15 -8.14 13.28 4.95
N TYR A 16 -6.93 12.70 4.98
CA TYR A 16 -6.51 11.81 6.06
C TYR A 16 -6.59 12.50 7.43
N TRP A 17 -6.01 13.70 7.53
CA TRP A 17 -5.98 14.46 8.79
C TRP A 17 -7.37 14.82 9.28
N ASN A 18 -8.28 15.16 8.38
CA ASN A 18 -9.67 15.43 8.73
C ASN A 18 -10.40 14.18 9.24
N GLU A 19 -10.21 13.03 8.60
CA GLU A 19 -10.83 11.78 9.02
C GLU A 19 -10.25 11.27 10.35
N LEU A 20 -8.95 11.41 10.58
CA LEU A 20 -8.33 11.11 11.87
C LEU A 20 -8.91 12.01 12.97
N SER A 21 -9.07 13.31 12.69
CA SER A 21 -9.70 14.23 13.65
C SER A 21 -11.13 13.83 14.00
N LYS A 22 -11.94 13.46 13.01
CA LYS A 22 -13.31 12.98 13.23
C LYS A 22 -13.33 11.72 14.09
N CYS A 23 -12.47 10.75 13.77
CA CYS A 23 -12.35 9.52 14.55
C CYS A 23 -11.96 9.81 16.00
N MET A 24 -11.00 10.71 16.21
CA MET A 24 -10.55 11.08 17.54
C MET A 24 -11.63 11.80 18.35
N ASN A 25 -12.46 12.64 17.74
CA ASN A 25 -13.59 13.24 18.42
C ASN A 25 -14.61 12.17 18.87
N VAL A 26 -14.90 11.21 17.99
CA VAL A 26 -15.76 10.06 18.34
C VAL A 26 -15.13 9.22 19.48
N TYR A 27 -13.81 8.98 19.44
CA TYR A 27 -13.09 8.32 20.53
C TYR A 27 -13.28 9.03 21.85
N CYS A 28 -13.10 10.36 21.88
CA CYS A 28 -13.24 11.17 23.09
C CYS A 28 -14.68 11.10 23.66
N GLU A 29 -15.70 11.19 22.80
CA GLU A 29 -17.10 11.06 23.20
C GLU A 29 -17.40 9.66 23.78
N LEU A 30 -16.92 8.61 23.11
CA LEU A 30 -17.09 7.23 23.56
C LEU A 30 -16.36 6.96 24.88
N LYS A 31 -15.17 7.51 25.10
CA LYS A 31 -14.41 7.36 26.33
C LYS A 31 -15.15 7.93 27.54
N GLN A 32 -15.93 9.01 27.36
CA GLN A 32 -16.77 9.59 28.43
C GLN A 32 -17.91 8.64 28.83
N ILE A 33 -18.44 7.87 27.87
CA ILE A 33 -19.55 6.94 28.11
C ILE A 33 -19.03 5.57 28.58
N CYS A 34 -17.86 5.17 28.04
CA CYS A 34 -17.21 3.88 28.30
C CYS A 34 -15.78 4.13 28.81
N PRO A 35 -15.59 4.31 30.12
CA PRO A 35 -14.26 4.59 30.70
C PRO A 35 -13.22 3.51 30.42
N GLU A 36 -13.64 2.27 30.18
CA GLU A 36 -12.77 1.14 29.84
C GLU A 36 -12.24 1.18 28.40
N LEU A 37 -12.70 2.11 27.56
CA LEU A 37 -12.16 2.32 26.21
C LEU A 37 -10.76 2.95 26.32
N ASP A 38 -9.72 2.18 26.03
CA ASP A 38 -8.32 2.56 26.22
C ASP A 38 -7.47 2.48 24.95
N SER A 39 -8.06 2.08 23.83
CA SER A 39 -7.31 1.74 22.63
C SER A 39 -7.96 2.29 21.36
N LEU A 40 -7.10 2.74 20.44
CA LEU A 40 -7.46 3.18 19.10
C LEU A 40 -6.67 2.37 18.08
N ASN A 41 -7.36 1.72 17.15
CA ASN A 41 -6.72 1.11 15.97
C ASN A 41 -6.93 2.05 14.77
N ILE A 42 -5.83 2.57 14.23
CA ILE A 42 -5.84 3.50 13.10
C ILE A 42 -5.82 2.78 11.73
N GLY A 43 -6.00 1.46 11.72
CA GLY A 43 -6.05 0.65 10.51
C GLY A 43 -4.70 0.47 9.84
N GLY A 44 -4.77 0.15 8.55
CA GLY A 44 -3.63 -0.09 7.68
C GLY A 44 -3.47 0.97 6.60
N GLY A 45 -2.70 0.60 5.56
CA GLY A 45 -2.50 1.47 4.41
C GLY A 45 -1.33 2.45 4.56
N PHE A 46 -0.36 2.15 5.42
CA PHE A 46 0.89 2.90 5.51
C PHE A 46 1.62 2.83 4.17
N PRO A 47 2.21 3.94 3.68
CA PRO A 47 2.87 3.97 2.38
C PRO A 47 3.94 2.90 2.25
N ILE A 48 3.98 2.22 1.11
CA ILE A 48 4.95 1.18 0.81
C ILE A 48 5.75 1.54 -0.43
N LYS A 49 6.98 1.04 -0.51
CA LYS A 49 7.85 1.22 -1.65
C LYS A 49 7.29 0.45 -2.86
N ASN A 50 6.91 1.19 -3.88
CA ASN A 50 6.35 0.65 -5.13
C ASN A 50 7.17 1.03 -6.38
N SER A 51 8.27 1.76 -6.18
CA SER A 51 9.23 2.12 -7.21
C SER A 51 10.63 2.29 -6.60
N LEU A 52 11.67 2.21 -7.43
CA LEU A 52 13.05 2.38 -6.95
C LEU A 52 13.34 3.79 -6.42
N ASN A 53 12.63 4.78 -6.92
CA ASN A 53 12.78 6.19 -6.52
C ASN A 53 11.79 6.60 -5.43
N PHE A 54 11.11 5.63 -4.80
CA PHE A 54 10.16 5.93 -3.74
C PHE A 54 10.91 6.37 -2.49
N GLU A 55 10.62 7.56 -2.04
CA GLU A 55 11.09 8.14 -0.78
C GLU A 55 9.87 8.63 0.00
N TYR A 56 9.85 8.38 1.29
CA TYR A 56 8.75 8.81 2.15
C TYR A 56 9.28 9.10 3.55
N ASP A 57 8.89 10.22 4.11
CA ASP A 57 9.25 10.62 5.48
C ASP A 57 8.29 9.96 6.49
N TYR A 58 8.62 8.74 6.88
CA TYR A 58 7.84 7.96 7.83
C TYR A 58 7.90 8.53 9.25
N GLU A 59 9.04 9.09 9.64
CA GLU A 59 9.25 9.67 10.97
C GLU A 59 8.32 10.86 11.15
N TYR A 60 8.37 11.80 10.22
CA TYR A 60 7.47 12.95 10.21
C TYR A 60 5.99 12.54 10.28
N LEU A 61 5.54 11.63 9.40
CA LEU A 61 4.14 11.23 9.37
C LEU A 61 3.70 10.59 10.70
N THR A 62 4.54 9.75 11.28
CA THR A 62 4.26 9.08 12.55
C THR A 62 4.18 10.07 13.71
N GLU A 63 5.12 11.02 13.76
CA GLU A 63 5.13 12.09 14.76
C GLU A 63 3.86 12.96 14.66
N GLU A 64 3.45 13.34 13.46
CA GLU A 64 2.25 14.15 13.24
C GLU A 64 0.96 13.39 13.63
N ILE A 65 0.87 12.09 13.33
CA ILE A 65 -0.28 11.26 13.79
C ILE A 65 -0.37 11.27 15.32
N VAL A 66 0.75 11.01 15.99
CA VAL A 66 0.79 11.00 17.46
C VAL A 66 0.50 12.38 18.04
N ALA A 67 1.08 13.43 17.47
CA ALA A 67 0.87 14.81 17.91
C ALA A 67 -0.61 15.22 17.79
N GLN A 68 -1.27 14.86 16.69
CA GLN A 68 -2.69 15.16 16.48
C GLN A 68 -3.57 14.41 17.48
N ILE A 69 -3.32 13.11 17.70
CA ILE A 69 -4.05 12.31 18.69
C ILE A 69 -3.92 12.94 20.08
N LYS A 70 -2.69 13.26 20.51
CA LYS A 70 -2.42 13.91 21.80
C LYS A 70 -3.13 15.26 21.93
N SER A 71 -3.02 16.09 20.91
CA SER A 71 -3.66 17.43 20.91
C SER A 71 -5.18 17.34 21.08
N ILE A 72 -5.84 16.38 20.42
CA ILE A 72 -7.28 16.20 20.53
C ILE A 72 -7.67 15.65 21.91
N CYS A 73 -6.93 14.68 22.44
CA CYS A 73 -7.14 14.13 23.78
C CYS A 73 -7.01 15.23 24.86
N GLN A 74 -5.95 16.04 24.79
CA GLN A 74 -5.72 17.16 25.73
C GLN A 74 -6.85 18.18 25.71
N ARG A 75 -7.32 18.58 24.53
CA ARG A 75 -8.43 19.53 24.39
C ARG A 75 -9.74 19.02 24.99
N ASN A 76 -9.95 17.70 25.00
CA ASN A 76 -11.14 17.06 25.53
C ASN A 76 -10.97 16.58 26.99
N GLY A 77 -9.78 16.75 27.58
CA GLY A 77 -9.50 16.27 28.96
C GLY A 77 -9.55 14.75 29.08
N ILE A 78 -9.21 14.02 28.00
CA ILE A 78 -9.25 12.55 27.92
C ILE A 78 -7.81 12.02 27.91
N GLU A 79 -7.61 10.86 28.56
CA GLU A 79 -6.36 10.12 28.50
C GLU A 79 -6.07 9.61 27.09
N GLU A 80 -4.81 9.65 26.68
CA GLU A 80 -4.35 9.19 25.37
C GLU A 80 -4.58 7.68 25.21
N PRO A 81 -5.06 7.21 24.02
CA PRO A 81 -5.24 5.78 23.80
C PRO A 81 -3.92 5.04 23.55
N ASN A 82 -3.93 3.73 23.78
CA ASN A 82 -2.96 2.83 23.17
C ASN A 82 -3.24 2.76 21.66
N ILE A 83 -2.22 3.03 20.85
CA ILE A 83 -2.36 3.05 19.37
C ILE A 83 -2.03 1.67 18.83
N PHE A 84 -2.93 1.13 18.03
CA PHE A 84 -2.75 -0.10 17.25
C PHE A 84 -2.75 0.23 15.77
N THR A 85 -1.96 -0.54 15.01
CA THR A 85 -1.83 -0.39 13.56
C THR A 85 -1.93 -1.74 12.86
N GLU A 86 -2.35 -1.73 11.59
CA GLU A 86 -2.45 -2.90 10.73
C GLU A 86 -1.52 -2.75 9.51
N PHE A 87 -0.27 -2.39 9.74
CA PHE A 87 0.72 -2.07 8.70
C PHE A 87 1.33 -3.31 8.03
N GLY A 88 0.49 -4.30 7.64
CA GLY A 88 0.96 -5.57 7.09
C GLY A 88 1.88 -5.39 5.88
N SER A 89 1.41 -4.72 4.83
CA SER A 89 2.21 -4.51 3.61
C SER A 89 3.49 -3.71 3.87
N PHE A 90 3.46 -2.71 4.75
CA PHE A 90 4.65 -1.96 5.15
C PHE A 90 5.67 -2.87 5.86
N THR A 91 5.20 -3.74 6.74
CA THR A 91 6.06 -4.60 7.55
C THR A 91 6.72 -5.71 6.75
N VAL A 92 6.01 -6.33 5.79
CA VAL A 92 6.49 -7.53 5.09
C VAL A 92 6.57 -7.39 3.57
N GLY A 93 6.20 -6.24 3.01
CA GLY A 93 6.11 -6.08 1.55
C GLY A 93 7.44 -6.25 0.82
N GLU A 94 8.56 -5.93 1.45
CA GLU A 94 9.91 -6.11 0.88
C GLU A 94 10.55 -7.45 1.27
N SER A 95 9.84 -8.34 1.97
CA SER A 95 10.40 -9.61 2.46
C SER A 95 10.40 -10.74 1.44
N GLY A 96 9.77 -10.55 0.29
CA GLY A 96 9.62 -11.58 -0.74
C GLY A 96 9.77 -11.03 -2.15
N ALA A 97 10.01 -11.95 -3.09
CA ALA A 97 10.05 -11.65 -4.52
C ALA A 97 9.48 -12.83 -5.31
N ALA A 98 8.82 -12.51 -6.42
CA ALA A 98 8.40 -13.51 -7.41
C ALA A 98 9.40 -13.50 -8.58
N LEU A 99 9.81 -14.68 -9.01
CA LEU A 99 10.74 -14.87 -10.12
C LEU A 99 10.00 -15.51 -11.28
N TYR A 100 10.10 -14.90 -12.45
CA TYR A 100 9.49 -15.38 -13.68
C TYR A 100 10.52 -15.56 -14.79
N SER A 101 10.31 -16.57 -15.64
CA SER A 101 11.08 -16.75 -16.86
C SER A 101 10.30 -16.22 -18.06
N ILE A 102 10.96 -15.57 -18.99
CA ILE A 102 10.36 -15.23 -20.28
C ILE A 102 10.39 -16.48 -21.15
N VAL A 103 9.22 -17.04 -21.45
CA VAL A 103 9.07 -18.28 -22.22
C VAL A 103 8.76 -18.03 -23.70
N ASN A 104 8.28 -16.84 -24.04
CA ASN A 104 8.01 -16.47 -25.43
C ASN A 104 8.04 -14.96 -25.61
N GLN A 105 8.24 -14.52 -26.86
CA GLN A 105 8.21 -13.11 -27.26
C GLN A 105 7.32 -12.98 -28.49
N LYS A 106 6.48 -11.97 -28.50
CA LYS A 106 5.58 -11.67 -29.61
C LYS A 106 5.57 -10.17 -29.87
N GLN A 107 5.76 -9.81 -31.11
CA GLN A 107 5.45 -8.47 -31.59
C GLN A 107 4.03 -8.47 -32.15
N GLN A 108 3.13 -7.70 -31.53
CA GLN A 108 1.73 -7.64 -31.96
C GLN A 108 1.53 -6.60 -33.07
N ASN A 109 2.29 -5.50 -33.00
CA ASN A 109 2.33 -4.44 -33.99
C ASN A 109 3.65 -3.66 -33.84
N ASP A 110 3.85 -2.60 -34.61
CA ASP A 110 5.10 -1.82 -34.61
C ASP A 110 5.42 -1.15 -33.25
N ARG A 111 4.48 -1.14 -32.32
CA ARG A 111 4.60 -0.43 -31.02
C ARG A 111 4.48 -1.34 -29.81
N GLU A 112 3.98 -2.56 -29.97
CA GLU A 112 3.64 -3.45 -28.87
C GLU A 112 4.43 -4.74 -28.94
N ASN A 113 5.42 -4.84 -28.06
CA ASN A 113 6.17 -6.06 -27.83
C ASN A 113 5.66 -6.72 -26.56
N TRP A 114 5.39 -8.00 -26.63
CA TRP A 114 4.92 -8.82 -25.53
C TRP A 114 5.94 -9.88 -25.16
N TYR A 115 6.25 -9.98 -23.88
CA TYR A 115 7.04 -11.06 -23.30
C TYR A 115 6.13 -11.91 -22.44
N MET A 116 6.00 -13.19 -22.78
CA MET A 116 5.17 -14.13 -22.06
C MET A 116 5.99 -14.76 -20.94
N ILE A 117 5.46 -14.69 -19.70
CA ILE A 117 6.08 -15.30 -18.52
C ILE A 117 5.58 -16.75 -18.31
N ASP A 118 6.30 -17.54 -17.52
CA ASP A 118 5.94 -18.91 -17.12
C ASP A 118 4.93 -18.98 -15.97
N SER A 119 4.19 -17.91 -15.74
CA SER A 119 3.22 -17.79 -14.65
C SER A 119 2.03 -16.93 -15.04
N SER A 120 1.19 -16.57 -14.09
CA SER A 120 0.04 -15.69 -14.27
C SER A 120 0.06 -14.57 -13.22
N PHE A 121 -0.14 -13.33 -13.65
CA PHE A 121 -0.26 -12.18 -12.75
C PHE A 121 -1.55 -12.24 -11.93
N ILE A 122 -2.63 -12.79 -12.50
CA ILE A 122 -3.91 -12.95 -11.78
C ILE A 122 -3.76 -13.87 -10.58
N THR A 123 -2.95 -14.92 -10.70
CA THR A 123 -2.77 -15.91 -9.64
C THR A 123 -1.66 -15.57 -8.66
N THR A 124 -0.57 -14.94 -9.12
CA THR A 124 0.60 -14.66 -8.28
C THR A 124 0.66 -13.23 -7.75
N LEU A 125 0.10 -12.27 -8.50
CA LEU A 125 0.02 -10.86 -8.13
C LEU A 125 -1.38 -10.29 -8.42
N PRO A 126 -2.45 -10.84 -7.80
CA PRO A 126 -3.83 -10.46 -8.11
C PRO A 126 -4.12 -8.98 -7.90
N ASP A 127 -3.39 -8.32 -7.02
CA ASP A 127 -3.56 -6.90 -6.75
C ASP A 127 -3.18 -5.99 -7.93
N THR A 128 -2.48 -6.53 -8.93
CA THR A 128 -2.17 -5.77 -10.16
C THR A 128 -3.42 -5.39 -10.93
N TRP A 129 -4.39 -6.30 -11.05
CA TRP A 129 -5.66 -6.02 -11.71
C TRP A 129 -6.77 -5.64 -10.71
N GLY A 130 -6.77 -6.23 -9.51
CA GLY A 130 -7.83 -6.00 -8.51
C GLY A 130 -7.86 -4.56 -7.98
N ILE A 131 -6.69 -3.98 -7.69
CA ILE A 131 -6.54 -2.64 -7.11
C ILE A 131 -5.48 -1.79 -7.82
N ASN A 132 -5.04 -2.20 -9.01
CA ASN A 132 -3.99 -1.53 -9.77
C ASN A 132 -2.68 -1.34 -8.99
N GLN A 133 -2.33 -2.29 -8.13
CA GLN A 133 -1.07 -2.29 -7.39
C GLN A 133 0.11 -2.42 -8.35
N ARG A 134 1.13 -1.59 -8.14
CA ARG A 134 2.38 -1.65 -8.90
C ARG A 134 3.49 -2.24 -8.04
N TYR A 135 4.31 -3.07 -8.67
CA TYR A 135 5.46 -3.72 -8.05
C TYR A 135 6.75 -3.29 -8.75
N ILE A 136 7.84 -3.30 -8.02
CA ILE A 136 9.17 -3.09 -8.59
C ILE A 136 9.51 -4.33 -9.43
N MET A 137 9.75 -4.14 -10.72
CA MET A 137 10.15 -5.20 -11.63
C MET A 137 11.57 -4.97 -12.11
N LEU A 138 12.40 -6.00 -12.01
CA LEU A 138 13.81 -5.95 -12.38
C LEU A 138 14.16 -7.14 -13.26
N ALA A 139 14.88 -6.91 -14.35
CA ALA A 139 15.58 -7.98 -15.03
C ALA A 139 16.68 -8.53 -14.11
N ILE A 140 16.82 -9.84 -13.99
CA ILE A 140 17.86 -10.47 -13.18
C ILE A 140 19.04 -10.96 -14.00
N ASN A 141 18.95 -10.87 -15.31
CA ASN A 141 20.03 -11.20 -16.25
C ASN A 141 20.03 -10.20 -17.41
N ASN A 142 21.06 -10.27 -18.26
CA ASN A 142 21.22 -9.38 -19.41
C ASN A 142 21.28 -7.89 -19.08
N TRP A 143 21.84 -7.53 -17.93
CA TRP A 143 21.97 -6.16 -17.46
C TRP A 143 22.77 -5.25 -18.38
N ASP A 144 23.60 -5.82 -19.26
CA ASP A 144 24.44 -5.15 -20.25
C ASP A 144 23.72 -4.89 -21.59
N LYS A 145 22.48 -5.33 -21.72
CA LYS A 145 21.70 -5.17 -22.95
C LYS A 145 20.87 -3.89 -22.93
N GLU A 146 20.49 -3.45 -24.09
CA GLU A 146 19.56 -2.33 -24.24
C GLU A 146 18.18 -2.71 -23.69
N TYR A 147 17.58 -1.78 -22.95
CA TYR A 147 16.24 -1.94 -22.42
C TYR A 147 15.22 -1.47 -23.45
N GLN A 148 14.12 -2.21 -23.54
CA GLN A 148 12.95 -1.83 -24.32
C GLN A 148 11.69 -1.93 -23.48
N ARG A 149 10.71 -1.12 -23.82
CA ARG A 149 9.40 -1.21 -23.20
C ARG A 149 8.63 -2.39 -23.75
N VAL A 150 8.09 -3.23 -22.87
CA VAL A 150 7.31 -4.40 -23.22
C VAL A 150 6.08 -4.53 -22.33
N PHE A 151 5.09 -5.25 -22.80
CA PHE A 151 4.03 -5.82 -21.95
C PHE A 151 4.47 -7.20 -21.48
N LEU A 152 4.21 -7.52 -20.21
CA LEU A 152 4.41 -8.87 -19.69
C LEU A 152 3.06 -9.58 -19.67
N GLY A 153 2.91 -10.66 -20.41
CA GLY A 153 1.69 -11.48 -20.47
C GLY A 153 1.83 -12.75 -19.66
N GLY A 154 0.78 -13.14 -18.94
CA GLY A 154 0.70 -14.44 -18.27
C GLY A 154 0.28 -15.57 -19.18
N LEU A 155 0.16 -16.79 -18.62
CA LEU A 155 -0.16 -18.01 -19.37
C LEU A 155 -1.65 -18.29 -19.52
N THR A 156 -2.51 -17.51 -18.86
CA THR A 156 -3.96 -17.77 -18.93
C THR A 156 -4.57 -17.13 -20.17
N CYS A 157 -5.80 -17.52 -20.49
CA CYS A 157 -6.58 -16.92 -21.56
C CYS A 157 -7.34 -15.65 -21.13
N ASP A 158 -7.18 -15.21 -19.88
CA ASP A 158 -7.82 -14.02 -19.37
C ASP A 158 -7.17 -12.76 -19.95
N SER A 159 -7.99 -11.83 -20.43
CA SER A 159 -7.53 -10.58 -21.05
C SER A 159 -6.83 -9.63 -20.06
N GLU A 160 -7.02 -9.83 -18.76
CA GLU A 160 -6.39 -9.04 -17.70
C GLU A 160 -5.10 -9.69 -17.17
N ASP A 161 -4.71 -10.86 -17.70
CA ASP A 161 -3.49 -11.55 -17.27
C ASP A 161 -2.24 -10.93 -17.89
N PHE A 162 -2.01 -9.66 -17.62
CA PHE A 162 -0.83 -8.96 -18.08
C PHE A 162 -0.38 -7.88 -17.08
N TYR A 163 0.86 -7.46 -17.23
CA TYR A 163 1.44 -6.33 -16.50
C TYR A 163 1.96 -5.29 -17.48
N ASN A 164 1.53 -4.06 -17.28
CA ASN A 164 1.96 -2.89 -18.03
C ASN A 164 2.44 -1.84 -17.02
N ALA A 165 3.73 -1.57 -17.00
CA ALA A 165 4.36 -0.56 -16.14
C ALA A 165 4.60 0.74 -16.86
#